data_6a4a1b4a975b6df7d94a656fc024653a
#
_entry.id   6a4a1b4a975b6df7d94a656fc024653a
#
_cell.length_a   1.000
_cell.length_b   1.000
_cell.length_c   1.000
_cell.angle_alpha   90.00
_cell.angle_beta   90.00
_cell.angle_gamma   90.00
#
_symmetry.space_group_name_H-M   'P 1'
#
loop_
_entity.id
_entity.type
_entity.pdbx_description
1 polymer ?
#
loop_
_entity_poly.entity_id
_entity_poly.type
_entity_poly.pdbx_seq_one_letter_code
_entity_poly.pdbx_strand_id
1 'polypeptide(L)'
;LNDVSTTHSSVKTSGVNLEAQANAEIKFGYCTEFIIMLNKVFNIKAEMDFKAYLESIGDSIVVVADEDVVKVHVHTNDPGLAIQKALKYGALSNMKIDNMRLEHQEKLFKMSQREAPLEETPAADEPKKDVGFIAVSVGDGINEIFKGLGVDYIIEGGQTMNPSTEDMLNAIDQVNADSIF
;
A
#
# COMPACT_ATOMS: atom_id res chain seq x y z
N LEU A 1 46.86 -42.43 -14.20
CA LEU A 1 46.68 -41.86 -12.87
C LEU A 1 45.95 -40.55 -13.07
N ASN A 2 44.63 -40.62 -13.01
CA ASN A 2 43.70 -39.50 -13.34
C ASN A 2 43.31 -38.81 -12.03
N ASP A 3 43.63 -37.55 -11.99
CA ASP A 3 43.18 -36.63 -10.94
C ASP A 3 41.88 -35.99 -11.38
N VAL A 4 40.77 -36.26 -10.65
CA VAL A 4 39.46 -35.71 -10.89
C VAL A 4 39.25 -34.55 -9.93
N SER A 5 39.44 -33.35 -10.41
CA SER A 5 39.17 -32.11 -9.68
C SER A 5 37.70 -31.81 -9.72
N THR A 6 37.01 -32.01 -8.60
CA THR A 6 35.57 -31.65 -8.41
C THR A 6 35.49 -30.17 -8.06
N THR A 7 35.05 -29.34 -8.99
CA THR A 7 34.72 -27.94 -8.75
C THR A 7 33.33 -27.84 -8.12
N HIS A 8 33.26 -27.55 -6.82
CA HIS A 8 32.03 -27.10 -6.18
C HIS A 8 31.72 -25.66 -6.61
N SER A 9 30.76 -25.53 -7.49
CA SER A 9 30.15 -24.24 -7.80
C SER A 9 29.20 -23.87 -6.66
N SER A 10 29.59 -22.91 -5.85
CA SER A 10 28.70 -22.35 -4.83
C SER A 10 27.69 -21.42 -5.50
N VAL A 11 26.43 -21.84 -5.48
CA VAL A 11 25.28 -21.01 -5.81
C VAL A 11 25.18 -19.89 -4.76
N LYS A 12 25.57 -18.68 -5.14
CA LYS A 12 25.31 -17.49 -4.31
C LYS A 12 23.83 -17.15 -4.42
N THR A 13 23.17 -17.25 -3.31
CA THR A 13 21.79 -16.87 -3.05
C THR A 13 21.50 -15.43 -3.46
N SER A 14 20.53 -15.28 -4.34
CA SER A 14 20.01 -14.02 -4.91
C SER A 14 19.06 -13.25 -3.96
N GLY A 15 19.25 -13.36 -2.64
CA GLY A 15 18.41 -12.70 -1.64
C GLY A 15 18.64 -11.19 -1.47
N VAL A 16 19.71 -10.62 -2.01
CA VAL A 16 20.10 -9.21 -1.77
C VAL A 16 19.44 -8.23 -2.74
N ASN A 17 18.82 -8.71 -3.83
CA ASN A 17 18.32 -7.85 -4.90
C ASN A 17 16.85 -7.45 -4.76
N LEU A 18 16.05 -8.22 -4.03
CA LEU A 18 14.62 -7.95 -3.81
C LEU A 18 14.37 -6.79 -2.84
N GLU A 19 15.14 -6.70 -1.75
CA GLU A 19 15.04 -5.57 -0.81
C GLU A 19 15.50 -4.25 -1.43
N ALA A 20 16.54 -4.29 -2.28
CA ALA A 20 17.03 -3.11 -2.97
C ALA A 20 16.06 -2.63 -4.06
N GLN A 21 15.37 -3.53 -4.76
CA GLN A 21 14.33 -3.18 -5.74
C GLN A 21 13.06 -2.66 -5.06
N ALA A 22 12.60 -3.29 -3.98
CA ALA A 22 11.42 -2.85 -3.23
C ALA A 22 11.59 -1.45 -2.63
N ASN A 23 12.80 -1.11 -2.14
CA ASN A 23 13.10 0.22 -1.62
C ASN A 23 13.35 1.27 -2.70
N ALA A 24 13.67 0.88 -3.94
CA ALA A 24 13.93 1.81 -5.05
C ALA A 24 12.63 2.42 -5.64
N GLU A 25 11.47 1.75 -5.48
CA GLU A 25 10.18 2.23 -6.01
C GLU A 25 9.48 3.24 -5.11
N ILE A 26 9.75 3.25 -3.80
CA ILE A 26 9.10 4.17 -2.84
C ILE A 26 9.96 5.42 -2.66
N LYS A 27 9.68 6.45 -3.46
CA LYS A 27 10.38 7.73 -3.40
C LYS A 27 10.22 8.45 -2.06
N PHE A 28 8.98 8.50 -1.54
CA PHE A 28 8.64 9.07 -0.24
C PHE A 28 8.15 7.97 0.70
N GLY A 29 8.85 7.80 1.83
CA GLY A 29 8.71 6.61 2.67
C GLY A 29 7.58 6.64 3.69
N TYR A 30 7.00 7.81 3.97
CA TYR A 30 5.97 7.94 5.01
C TYR A 30 4.67 8.47 4.42
N CYS A 31 3.58 7.69 4.60
CA CYS A 31 2.23 8.18 4.46
C CYS A 31 1.86 8.96 5.71
N THR A 32 1.54 10.24 5.56
CA THR A 32 1.27 11.16 6.68
C THR A 32 -0.11 11.76 6.51
N GLU A 33 -0.98 11.50 7.48
CA GLU A 33 -2.36 11.99 7.51
C GLU A 33 -2.64 12.74 8.81
N PHE A 34 -3.40 13.82 8.72
CA PHE A 34 -3.88 14.55 9.90
C PHE A 34 -5.03 15.51 9.55
N ILE A 35 -5.71 15.97 10.58
CA ILE A 35 -6.73 17.02 10.49
C ILE A 35 -6.19 18.26 11.20
N ILE A 36 -6.25 19.41 10.52
CA ILE A 36 -5.97 20.73 11.11
C ILE A 36 -7.31 21.30 11.64
N MET A 37 -7.39 21.52 12.93
CA MET A 37 -8.48 22.27 13.56
C MET A 37 -8.12 23.76 13.43
N LEU A 38 -8.76 24.47 12.51
CA LEU A 38 -8.40 25.85 12.18
C LEU A 38 -8.63 26.81 13.34
N ASN A 39 -7.66 27.66 13.62
CA ASN A 39 -7.77 28.76 14.60
C ASN A 39 -7.73 30.15 13.93
N LYS A 40 -7.69 30.18 12.60
CA LYS A 40 -7.67 31.37 11.77
C LYS A 40 -8.24 31.06 10.39
N VAL A 41 -8.56 32.10 9.64
CA VAL A 41 -9.08 31.95 8.27
C VAL A 41 -8.08 31.25 7.37
N PHE A 42 -8.52 30.16 6.76
CA PHE A 42 -7.80 29.38 5.77
C PHE A 42 -8.39 29.67 4.39
N ASN A 43 -7.95 30.77 3.79
CA ASN A 43 -8.44 31.22 2.49
C ASN A 43 -7.75 30.45 1.33
N ILE A 44 -8.23 30.66 0.11
CA ILE A 44 -7.69 30.01 -1.10
C ILE A 44 -6.17 30.21 -1.24
N LYS A 45 -5.65 31.40 -0.90
CA LYS A 45 -4.21 31.65 -0.96
C LYS A 45 -3.45 30.81 0.06
N ALA A 46 -3.95 30.70 1.30
CA ALA A 46 -3.32 29.88 2.34
C ALA A 46 -3.33 28.40 1.95
N GLU A 47 -4.43 27.93 1.32
CA GLU A 47 -4.52 26.57 0.79
C GLU A 47 -3.51 26.32 -0.33
N MET A 48 -3.40 27.23 -1.30
CA MET A 48 -2.42 27.12 -2.39
C MET A 48 -0.98 27.14 -1.86
N ASP A 49 -0.66 28.05 -0.94
CA ASP A 49 0.67 28.15 -0.32
C ASP A 49 1.00 26.88 0.50
N PHE A 50 0.00 26.29 1.13
CA PHE A 50 0.17 25.06 1.89
C PHE A 50 0.37 23.85 0.97
N LYS A 51 -0.44 23.72 -0.09
CA LYS A 51 -0.28 22.67 -1.11
C LYS A 51 1.10 22.75 -1.78
N ALA A 52 1.49 23.94 -2.24
CA ALA A 52 2.81 24.15 -2.85
C ALA A 52 3.97 23.78 -1.91
N TYR A 53 3.83 24.07 -0.61
CA TYR A 53 4.82 23.66 0.38
C TYR A 53 4.88 22.12 0.50
N LEU A 54 3.73 21.43 0.58
CA LEU A 54 3.70 19.97 0.66
C LEU A 54 4.29 19.32 -0.60
N GLU A 55 4.02 19.89 -1.79
CA GLU A 55 4.60 19.46 -3.06
C GLU A 55 6.14 19.59 -3.09
N SER A 56 6.70 20.57 -2.36
CA SER A 56 8.14 20.73 -2.25
C SER A 56 8.84 19.67 -1.39
N ILE A 57 8.10 18.96 -0.52
CA ILE A 57 8.63 17.95 0.42
C ILE A 57 8.06 16.54 0.20
N GLY A 58 7.13 16.36 -0.72
CA GLY A 58 6.44 15.09 -0.90
C GLY A 58 5.66 14.98 -2.21
N ASP A 59 4.87 13.91 -2.31
CA ASP A 59 3.90 13.69 -3.38
C ASP A 59 2.58 13.14 -2.83
N SER A 60 1.65 12.73 -3.72
CA SER A 60 0.34 12.18 -3.36
C SER A 60 -0.46 13.07 -2.40
N ILE A 61 -0.38 14.39 -2.65
CA ILE A 61 -0.92 15.40 -1.74
C ILE A 61 -2.44 15.51 -1.91
N VAL A 62 -3.16 15.37 -0.80
CA VAL A 62 -4.58 15.69 -0.70
C VAL A 62 -4.77 16.71 0.42
N VAL A 63 -5.34 17.85 0.10
CA VAL A 63 -5.72 18.89 1.04
C VAL A 63 -7.18 19.25 0.76
N VAL A 64 -8.04 18.93 1.70
CA VAL A 64 -9.48 19.23 1.63
C VAL A 64 -9.84 20.14 2.79
N ALA A 65 -10.21 21.37 2.48
CA ALA A 65 -10.60 22.39 3.45
C ALA A 65 -12.13 22.46 3.57
N ASP A 66 -12.60 22.58 4.81
CA ASP A 66 -13.95 22.93 5.19
C ASP A 66 -13.90 24.15 6.12
N GLU A 67 -15.04 24.64 6.65
CA GLU A 67 -15.13 25.87 7.41
C GLU A 67 -14.15 25.92 8.60
N ASP A 68 -14.08 24.85 9.41
CA ASP A 68 -13.29 24.81 10.64
C ASP A 68 -12.14 23.79 10.61
N VAL A 69 -12.04 22.98 9.55
CA VAL A 69 -11.07 21.88 9.50
C VAL A 69 -10.43 21.75 8.12
N VAL A 70 -9.18 21.25 8.11
CA VAL A 70 -8.51 20.86 6.87
C VAL A 70 -8.00 19.42 7.03
N LYS A 71 -8.47 18.50 6.17
CA LYS A 71 -7.92 17.16 6.08
C LYS A 71 -6.72 17.17 5.17
N VAL A 72 -5.62 16.57 5.63
CA VAL A 72 -4.35 16.52 4.92
C VAL A 72 -3.88 15.08 4.78
N HIS A 73 -3.42 14.74 3.59
CA HIS A 73 -2.68 13.52 3.28
C HIS A 73 -1.47 13.90 2.43
N VAL A 74 -0.29 13.36 2.73
CA VAL A 74 0.93 13.56 1.95
C VAL A 74 1.88 12.37 2.14
N HIS A 75 2.53 11.95 1.05
CA HIS A 75 3.67 11.05 1.11
C HIS A 75 4.96 11.87 1.15
N THR A 76 5.75 11.70 2.20
CA THR A 76 6.99 12.49 2.41
C THR A 76 8.07 11.65 3.11
N ASN A 77 9.32 12.09 3.02
CA ASN A 77 10.39 11.55 3.86
C ASN A 77 10.54 12.32 5.18
N ASP A 78 9.90 13.47 5.28
CA ASP A 78 10.01 14.41 6.41
C ASP A 78 8.62 14.75 6.99
N PRO A 79 7.89 13.81 7.61
CA PRO A 79 6.54 14.06 8.14
C PRO A 79 6.52 15.19 9.17
N GLY A 80 7.60 15.37 9.92
CA GLY A 80 7.75 16.47 10.87
C GLY A 80 7.64 17.86 10.24
N LEU A 81 8.13 18.05 9.01
CA LEU A 81 8.01 19.31 8.28
C LEU A 81 6.57 19.62 7.87
N ALA A 82 5.84 18.61 7.42
CA ALA A 82 4.41 18.75 7.11
C ALA A 82 3.61 19.16 8.36
N ILE A 83 3.83 18.47 9.48
CA ILE A 83 3.22 18.76 10.78
C ILE A 83 3.56 20.18 11.26
N GLN A 84 4.82 20.57 11.22
CA GLN A 84 5.28 21.91 11.64
C GLN A 84 4.64 23.03 10.81
N LYS A 85 4.49 22.80 9.49
CA LYS A 85 3.82 23.76 8.63
C LYS A 85 2.33 23.85 8.95
N ALA A 86 1.67 22.71 9.19
CA ALA A 86 0.25 22.63 9.50
C ALA A 86 -0.11 23.33 10.82
N LEU A 87 0.73 23.22 11.84
CA LEU A 87 0.57 23.88 13.15
C LEU A 87 0.49 25.43 13.05
N LYS A 88 0.93 26.02 11.93
CA LYS A 88 0.77 27.47 11.69
C LYS A 88 -0.68 27.87 11.41
N TYR A 89 -1.55 26.91 11.08
CA TYR A 89 -2.94 27.15 10.74
C TYR A 89 -3.91 26.76 11.86
N GLY A 90 -3.52 25.84 12.75
CA GLY A 90 -4.37 25.42 13.85
C GLY A 90 -3.77 24.25 14.65
N ALA A 91 -4.57 23.69 15.54
CA ALA A 91 -4.24 22.49 16.29
C ALA A 91 -4.42 21.25 15.42
N LEU A 92 -3.66 20.18 15.69
CA LEU A 92 -3.75 18.94 14.91
C LEU A 92 -4.50 17.86 15.69
N SER A 93 -5.28 17.08 14.96
CA SER A 93 -5.95 15.87 15.45
C SER A 93 -5.85 14.73 14.43
N ASN A 94 -6.18 13.50 14.87
CA ASN A 94 -6.21 12.30 14.05
C ASN A 94 -4.92 12.10 13.22
N MET A 95 -3.77 12.32 13.88
CA MET A 95 -2.47 12.17 13.24
C MET A 95 -2.14 10.68 13.06
N LYS A 96 -1.80 10.32 11.83
CA LYS A 96 -1.34 9.00 11.45
C LYS A 96 -0.10 9.13 10.57
N ILE A 97 0.95 8.37 10.90
CA ILE A 97 2.19 8.33 10.13
C ILE A 97 2.58 6.87 9.99
N ASP A 98 2.50 6.36 8.76
CA ASP A 98 2.85 4.97 8.44
C ASP A 98 4.14 4.93 7.63
N ASN A 99 5.02 3.99 7.95
CA ASN A 99 6.22 3.74 7.17
C ASN A 99 5.89 2.75 6.04
N MET A 100 5.66 3.27 4.84
CA MET A 100 5.29 2.48 3.66
C MET A 100 6.38 1.48 3.24
N ARG A 101 7.66 1.75 3.55
CA ARG A 101 8.76 0.82 3.26
C ARG A 101 8.67 -0.43 4.14
N LEU A 102 8.31 -0.28 5.42
CA LEU A 102 8.09 -1.42 6.33
C LEU A 102 6.85 -2.21 5.92
N GLU A 103 5.76 -1.56 5.58
CA GLU A 103 4.55 -2.24 5.09
C GLU A 103 4.83 -3.05 3.83
N HIS A 104 5.60 -2.50 2.90
CA HIS A 104 6.00 -3.21 1.69
C HIS A 104 6.90 -4.41 1.99
N GLN A 105 7.89 -4.26 2.90
CA GLN A 105 8.73 -5.37 3.35
C GLN A 105 7.94 -6.49 4.04
N GLU A 106 6.96 -6.13 4.86
CA GLU A 106 6.08 -7.11 5.51
C GLU A 106 5.22 -7.86 4.48
N LYS A 107 4.70 -7.17 3.47
CA LYS A 107 3.98 -7.82 2.35
C LYS A 107 4.87 -8.80 1.60
N LEU A 108 6.08 -8.40 1.22
CA LEU A 108 7.04 -9.28 0.54
C LEU A 108 7.43 -10.49 1.40
N PHE A 109 7.63 -10.30 2.71
CA PHE A 109 7.95 -11.38 3.64
C PHE A 109 6.77 -12.36 3.80
N LYS A 110 5.54 -11.87 3.89
CA LYS A 110 4.34 -12.71 3.91
C LYS A 110 4.15 -13.48 2.60
N MET A 111 4.43 -12.85 1.46
CA MET A 111 4.41 -13.51 0.16
C MET A 111 5.47 -14.61 0.06
N SER A 112 6.70 -14.35 0.50
CA SER A 112 7.79 -15.35 0.48
C SER A 112 7.54 -16.53 1.45
N GLN A 113 6.80 -16.32 2.53
CA GLN A 113 6.38 -17.42 3.41
C GLN A 113 5.19 -18.22 2.86
N ARG A 114 4.36 -17.62 1.99
CA ARG A 114 3.30 -18.33 1.27
C ARG A 114 3.82 -19.15 0.09
N GLU A 115 5.05 -18.89 -0.38
CA GLU A 115 5.75 -19.68 -1.42
C GLU A 115 6.42 -20.98 -0.90
N ALA A 116 6.16 -21.45 0.33
CA ALA A 116 6.36 -22.84 0.64
C ALA A 116 5.26 -23.65 -0.10
N PRO A 117 5.61 -24.59 -1.00
CA PRO A 117 4.66 -25.10 -1.97
C PRO A 117 3.58 -25.94 -1.27
N LEU A 118 2.41 -25.36 -1.08
CA LEU A 118 1.21 -26.12 -1.34
C LEU A 118 1.17 -26.22 -2.86
N GLU A 119 1.31 -27.44 -3.39
CA GLU A 119 1.05 -27.78 -4.77
C GLU A 119 -0.37 -27.30 -5.12
N GLU A 120 -0.51 -26.04 -5.48
CA GLU A 120 -1.65 -25.60 -6.26
C GLU A 120 -1.39 -26.11 -7.67
N THR A 121 -1.99 -27.27 -7.95
CA THR A 121 -2.24 -27.69 -9.31
C THR A 121 -2.80 -26.48 -10.05
N PRO A 122 -2.26 -26.18 -11.28
CA PRO A 122 -2.89 -25.18 -12.12
C PRO A 122 -4.35 -25.62 -12.28
N ALA A 123 -5.27 -24.75 -11.91
CA ALA A 123 -6.68 -24.90 -12.18
C ALA A 123 -6.89 -24.87 -13.70
N ALA A 124 -6.59 -26.02 -14.34
CA ALA A 124 -7.01 -26.30 -15.69
C ALA A 124 -8.50 -26.65 -15.61
N ASP A 125 -9.32 -25.89 -16.32
CA ASP A 125 -10.72 -26.16 -16.63
C ASP A 125 -11.78 -25.97 -15.52
N GLU A 126 -11.70 -24.92 -14.70
CA GLU A 126 -12.94 -24.42 -14.14
C GLU A 126 -13.68 -23.57 -15.20
N PRO A 127 -14.98 -23.84 -15.46
CA PRO A 127 -15.75 -23.06 -16.42
C PRO A 127 -15.75 -21.60 -15.98
N LYS A 128 -15.49 -20.70 -16.92
CA LYS A 128 -15.52 -19.26 -16.69
C LYS A 128 -16.87 -18.84 -16.13
N LYS A 129 -16.87 -18.08 -15.03
CA LYS A 129 -18.09 -17.56 -14.41
C LYS A 129 -18.62 -16.35 -15.19
N ASP A 130 -19.94 -16.17 -15.24
CA ASP A 130 -20.53 -14.98 -15.83
C ASP A 130 -20.17 -13.72 -15.01
N VAL A 131 -20.10 -13.86 -13.68
CA VAL A 131 -19.84 -12.79 -12.75
C VAL A 131 -18.87 -13.26 -11.65
N GLY A 132 -17.85 -12.46 -11.38
CA GLY A 132 -16.90 -12.62 -10.29
C GLY A 132 -16.95 -11.43 -9.33
N PHE A 133 -16.66 -11.66 -8.05
CA PHE A 133 -16.66 -10.66 -7.01
C PHE A 133 -15.30 -10.56 -6.34
N ILE A 134 -14.78 -9.32 -6.26
CA ILE A 134 -13.59 -8.97 -5.50
C ILE A 134 -14.01 -8.09 -4.33
N ALA A 135 -13.55 -8.39 -3.13
CA ALA A 135 -13.80 -7.55 -1.96
C ALA A 135 -12.49 -7.09 -1.32
N VAL A 136 -12.51 -5.88 -0.78
CA VAL A 136 -11.43 -5.36 0.07
C VAL A 136 -11.86 -5.51 1.52
N SER A 137 -11.05 -6.17 2.34
CA SER A 137 -11.38 -6.30 3.76
C SER A 137 -10.15 -6.28 4.65
N VAL A 138 -10.38 -6.06 5.95
CA VAL A 138 -9.34 -6.05 6.99
C VAL A 138 -9.73 -7.01 8.10
N GLY A 139 -8.87 -8.01 8.34
CA GLY A 139 -9.02 -8.98 9.42
C GLY A 139 -9.76 -10.26 9.05
N ASP A 140 -9.32 -11.34 9.67
CA ASP A 140 -9.73 -12.71 9.33
C ASP A 140 -11.24 -12.95 9.44
N GLY A 141 -11.90 -12.35 10.44
CA GLY A 141 -13.33 -12.55 10.65
C GLY A 141 -14.20 -11.98 9.54
N ILE A 142 -13.82 -10.84 8.94
CA ILE A 142 -14.52 -10.26 7.80
C ILE A 142 -14.20 -11.05 6.53
N ASN A 143 -12.96 -11.52 6.39
CA ASN A 143 -12.55 -12.37 5.28
C ASN A 143 -13.40 -13.66 5.21
N GLU A 144 -13.67 -14.30 6.36
CA GLU A 144 -14.53 -15.49 6.42
C GLU A 144 -15.98 -15.20 6.01
N ILE A 145 -16.51 -14.05 6.42
CA ILE A 145 -17.86 -13.62 6.02
C ILE A 145 -17.93 -13.42 4.50
N PHE A 146 -16.99 -12.72 3.89
CA PHE A 146 -16.96 -12.49 2.45
C PHE A 146 -16.80 -13.80 1.66
N LYS A 147 -15.95 -14.72 2.12
CA LYS A 147 -15.84 -16.07 1.53
C LYS A 147 -17.18 -16.81 1.61
N GLY A 148 -17.87 -16.72 2.75
CA GLY A 148 -19.21 -17.32 2.93
C GLY A 148 -20.29 -16.70 2.05
N LEU A 149 -20.14 -15.45 1.63
CA LEU A 149 -21.04 -14.76 0.69
C LEU A 149 -20.72 -15.04 -0.79
N GLY A 150 -19.66 -15.80 -1.08
CA GLY A 150 -19.28 -16.18 -2.44
C GLY A 150 -18.37 -15.18 -3.16
N VAL A 151 -17.61 -14.36 -2.42
CA VAL A 151 -16.55 -13.53 -2.99
C VAL A 151 -15.43 -14.42 -3.50
N ASP A 152 -15.02 -14.22 -4.76
CA ASP A 152 -14.03 -15.03 -5.45
C ASP A 152 -12.60 -14.69 -5.03
N TYR A 153 -12.33 -13.40 -4.78
CA TYR A 153 -11.01 -12.95 -4.35
C TYR A 153 -11.12 -11.85 -3.30
N ILE A 154 -10.27 -11.91 -2.26
CA ILE A 154 -10.23 -10.90 -1.21
C ILE A 154 -8.88 -10.21 -1.24
N ILE A 155 -8.91 -8.89 -1.44
CA ILE A 155 -7.74 -8.04 -1.25
C ILE A 155 -7.67 -7.71 0.23
N GLU A 156 -6.66 -8.22 0.92
CA GLU A 156 -6.41 -7.85 2.30
C GLU A 156 -5.92 -6.40 2.33
N GLY A 157 -6.81 -5.48 2.69
CA GLY A 157 -6.47 -4.08 2.91
C GLY A 157 -5.54 -3.95 4.12
N GLY A 158 -4.46 -3.16 3.99
CA GLY A 158 -3.70 -2.72 5.15
C GLY A 158 -4.52 -1.77 6.03
N GLN A 159 -3.90 -1.13 7.01
CA GLN A 159 -4.60 -0.24 7.96
C GLN A 159 -5.39 0.91 7.30
N THR A 160 -5.11 1.24 6.05
CA THR A 160 -5.78 2.30 5.29
C THR A 160 -7.02 1.85 4.53
N MET A 161 -7.29 0.55 4.39
CA MET A 161 -8.37 -0.05 3.58
C MET A 161 -8.37 0.39 2.10
N ASN A 162 -7.31 1.01 1.62
CA ASN A 162 -7.18 1.42 0.23
C ASN A 162 -6.16 0.52 -0.47
N PRO A 163 -6.59 -0.45 -1.30
CA PRO A 163 -5.69 -1.24 -2.11
C PRO A 163 -5.01 -0.35 -3.16
N SER A 164 -3.79 -0.68 -3.52
CA SER A 164 -3.12 -0.04 -4.65
C SER A 164 -3.78 -0.44 -5.97
N THR A 165 -3.52 0.32 -7.03
CA THR A 165 -3.96 -0.06 -8.38
C THR A 165 -3.40 -1.41 -8.80
N GLU A 166 -2.19 -1.72 -8.39
CA GLU A 166 -1.53 -3.00 -8.65
C GLU A 166 -2.23 -4.16 -7.91
N ASP A 167 -2.59 -3.98 -6.63
CA ASP A 167 -3.37 -4.98 -5.87
C ASP A 167 -4.71 -5.27 -6.56
N MET A 168 -5.37 -4.24 -7.11
CA MET A 168 -6.62 -4.38 -7.84
C MET A 168 -6.44 -5.14 -9.16
N LEU A 169 -5.41 -4.82 -9.95
CA LEU A 169 -5.12 -5.50 -11.20
C LEU A 169 -4.77 -6.98 -10.97
N ASN A 170 -3.93 -7.26 -9.97
CA ASN A 170 -3.57 -8.62 -9.60
C ASN A 170 -4.80 -9.43 -9.14
N ALA A 171 -5.73 -8.81 -8.42
CA ALA A 171 -6.96 -9.47 -8.01
C ALA A 171 -7.87 -9.79 -9.21
N ILE A 172 -7.95 -8.90 -10.19
CA ILE A 172 -8.71 -9.11 -11.42
C ILE A 172 -8.14 -10.30 -12.21
N ASP A 173 -6.82 -10.42 -12.30
CA ASP A 173 -6.15 -11.51 -13.01
C ASP A 173 -6.36 -12.89 -12.34
N GLN A 174 -6.70 -12.91 -11.04
CA GLN A 174 -6.96 -14.15 -10.29
C GLN A 174 -8.42 -14.63 -10.40
N VAL A 175 -9.32 -13.82 -10.92
CA VAL A 175 -10.75 -14.14 -11.01
C VAL A 175 -11.12 -14.51 -12.44
N ASN A 176 -11.46 -15.79 -12.68
CA ASN A 176 -11.88 -16.29 -13.99
C ASN A 176 -13.37 -16.02 -14.24
N ALA A 177 -13.71 -14.77 -14.60
CA ALA A 177 -15.08 -14.34 -14.87
C ALA A 177 -15.17 -13.40 -16.08
N ASP A 178 -16.38 -13.31 -16.69
CA ASP A 178 -16.66 -12.40 -17.81
C ASP A 178 -16.85 -10.95 -17.34
N SER A 179 -17.42 -10.79 -16.17
CA SER A 179 -17.62 -9.49 -15.52
C SER A 179 -17.15 -9.58 -14.06
N ILE A 180 -16.39 -8.59 -13.60
CA ILE A 180 -15.84 -8.55 -12.24
C ILE A 180 -16.33 -7.27 -11.54
N PHE A 181 -16.80 -7.43 -10.30
CA PHE A 181 -17.28 -6.36 -9.44
C PHE A 181 -16.50 -6.28 -8.14
#